data_498ecb58424ab745ef2b18d4620ed892
#
_entry.id   498ecb58424ab745ef2b18d4620ed892
#
_cell.length_a   1.000
_cell.length_b   1.000
_cell.length_c   1.000
_cell.angle_alpha   90.00
_cell.angle_beta   90.00
_cell.angle_gamma   90.00
#
_symmetry.space_group_name_H-M   'P 1'
#
loop_
_entity.id
_entity.type
_entity.pdbx_description
1 polymer ?
#
loop_
_entity_poly.entity_id
_entity_poly.type
_entity_poly.pdbx_seq_one_letter_code
_entity_poly.pdbx_strand_id
1 'polypeptide(L)'
;MLWGLAIVPFLLGIYIRLRGRNHWQALLMLIGLILLLLAMTRPRAILLLPSRLETVMLAIDSSGSMRANDVQPSRIELAQSAAKAIVDEQPAFVKLGIVSVAGTAALVQAPTDKREDLKRAIDNLPLQRGSALGSGIVIALSSMLPNAGLDVDKLINPEEAARAANNPSATKPSSPATPKVKLEPGSNTSAVIVLMSDGQSNMGPDTIEMARVAADLGVRIFTIGFGTPEGTVLHA
;
A
#
# COMPACT_ATOMS: atom_id res chain seq x y z
N MET A 1 -10.29 40.50 -4.49
CA MET A 1 -9.66 40.42 -5.83
C MET A 1 -10.63 40.41 -7.01
N LEU A 2 -11.93 40.61 -6.81
CA LEU A 2 -12.97 40.55 -7.87
C LEU A 2 -13.24 41.92 -8.58
N TRP A 3 -12.69 43.01 -8.10
CA TRP A 3 -12.91 44.33 -8.66
C TRP A 3 -12.15 44.59 -9.98
N GLY A 4 -11.09 43.86 -10.27
CA GLY A 4 -10.37 43.98 -11.54
C GLY A 4 -11.15 43.42 -12.75
N LEU A 5 -12.04 42.46 -12.53
CA LEU A 5 -12.87 41.86 -13.58
C LEU A 5 -13.97 42.84 -14.11
N ALA A 6 -14.42 43.79 -13.29
CA ALA A 6 -15.45 44.76 -13.68
C ALA A 6 -14.89 45.94 -14.49
N ILE A 7 -13.60 46.26 -14.37
CA ILE A 7 -12.92 47.36 -15.05
C ILE A 7 -12.74 47.06 -16.55
N VAL A 8 -12.50 45.79 -16.90
CA VAL A 8 -12.24 45.38 -18.27
C VAL A 8 -13.42 45.57 -19.23
N PRO A 9 -14.67 45.15 -18.90
CA PRO A 9 -15.80 45.39 -19.78
C PRO A 9 -16.20 46.87 -19.84
N PHE A 10 -15.92 47.65 -18.77
CA PHE A 10 -16.19 49.08 -18.77
C PHE A 10 -15.25 49.85 -19.71
N LEU A 11 -13.94 49.59 -19.66
CA LEU A 11 -12.97 50.18 -20.56
C LEU A 11 -13.20 49.77 -22.03
N LEU A 12 -13.63 48.54 -22.26
CA LEU A 12 -13.96 48.01 -23.56
C LEU A 12 -15.22 48.72 -24.12
N GLY A 13 -16.25 48.93 -23.30
CA GLY A 13 -17.45 49.67 -23.68
C GLY A 13 -17.14 51.11 -24.13
N ILE A 14 -16.22 51.78 -23.42
CA ILE A 14 -15.73 53.11 -23.81
C ILE A 14 -14.94 53.07 -25.11
N TYR A 15 -14.06 52.08 -25.28
CA TYR A 15 -13.25 51.95 -26.52
C TYR A 15 -14.11 51.66 -27.75
N ILE A 16 -15.14 50.79 -27.65
CA ILE A 16 -16.06 50.47 -28.76
C ILE A 16 -16.90 51.68 -29.13
N ARG A 17 -17.29 52.53 -28.12
CA ARG A 17 -18.07 53.75 -28.35
C ARG A 17 -17.26 54.88 -29.03
N LEU A 18 -15.94 54.91 -28.78
CA LEU A 18 -15.05 55.95 -29.31
C LEU A 18 -14.51 55.66 -30.69
N ARG A 19 -14.47 54.38 -31.11
CA ARG A 19 -13.82 53.96 -32.39
C ARG A 19 -14.82 53.20 -33.28
N GLY A 20 -15.54 53.96 -34.08
CA GLY A 20 -16.46 53.40 -35.07
C GLY A 20 -15.77 52.42 -36.04
N ARG A 21 -16.45 51.28 -36.30
CA ARG A 21 -16.35 50.43 -37.49
C ARG A 21 -15.37 49.24 -37.54
N ASN A 22 -14.54 48.97 -36.54
CA ASN A 22 -13.73 47.72 -36.53
C ASN A 22 -13.96 46.90 -35.24
N HIS A 23 -15.19 46.38 -35.06
CA HIS A 23 -15.53 45.54 -33.92
C HIS A 23 -14.70 44.24 -33.78
N TRP A 24 -14.17 43.74 -34.90
CA TRP A 24 -13.35 42.54 -34.93
C TRP A 24 -12.02 42.71 -34.20
N GLN A 25 -11.33 43.84 -34.38
CA GLN A 25 -10.07 44.12 -33.68
C GLN A 25 -10.27 44.26 -32.16
N ALA A 26 -11.36 44.92 -31.76
CA ALA A 26 -11.70 45.05 -30.34
C ALA A 26 -12.02 43.69 -29.71
N LEU A 27 -12.69 42.82 -30.44
CA LEU A 27 -13.06 41.48 -29.99
C LEU A 27 -11.83 40.57 -29.83
N LEU A 28 -10.89 40.64 -30.79
CA LEU A 28 -9.62 39.91 -30.68
C LEU A 28 -8.75 40.41 -29.53
N MET A 29 -8.73 41.71 -29.26
CA MET A 29 -8.00 42.28 -28.12
C MET A 29 -8.61 41.86 -26.78
N LEU A 30 -9.95 41.78 -26.70
CA LEU A 30 -10.66 41.27 -25.54
C LEU A 30 -10.36 39.78 -25.25
N ILE A 31 -10.42 38.97 -26.28
CA ILE A 31 -10.07 37.53 -26.19
C ILE A 31 -8.63 37.36 -25.70
N GLY A 32 -7.68 38.12 -26.28
CA GLY A 32 -6.28 38.11 -25.88
C GLY A 32 -6.10 38.50 -24.40
N LEU A 33 -6.82 39.51 -23.93
CA LEU A 33 -6.78 39.95 -22.54
C LEU A 33 -7.39 38.92 -21.59
N ILE A 34 -8.50 38.28 -21.96
CA ILE A 34 -9.12 37.20 -21.18
C ILE A 34 -8.18 36.00 -21.05
N LEU A 35 -7.56 35.60 -22.16
CA LEU A 35 -6.58 34.51 -22.16
C LEU A 35 -5.34 34.83 -21.29
N LEU A 36 -4.88 36.07 -21.33
CA LEU A 36 -3.75 36.51 -20.50
C LEU A 36 -4.12 36.54 -19.01
N LEU A 37 -5.32 36.97 -18.66
CA LEU A 37 -5.81 36.91 -17.28
C LEU A 37 -6.00 35.47 -16.80
N LEU A 38 -6.52 34.57 -17.66
CA LEU A 38 -6.62 33.14 -17.37
C LEU A 38 -5.24 32.51 -17.18
N ALA A 39 -4.25 32.88 -17.97
CA ALA A 39 -2.88 32.41 -17.82
C ALA A 39 -2.23 32.89 -16.50
N MET A 40 -2.54 34.10 -16.06
CA MET A 40 -2.04 34.64 -14.77
C MET A 40 -2.69 33.98 -13.55
N THR A 41 -3.91 33.46 -13.65
CA THR A 41 -4.59 32.82 -12.50
C THR A 41 -3.97 31.48 -12.12
N ARG A 42 -3.08 30.90 -12.96
CA ARG A 42 -2.46 29.58 -12.72
C ARG A 42 -3.47 28.61 -12.10
N PRO A 43 -4.53 28.22 -12.80
CA PRO A 43 -5.54 27.33 -12.22
C PRO A 43 -4.84 26.01 -11.84
N ARG A 44 -4.63 25.79 -10.54
CA ARG A 44 -4.19 24.50 -10.02
C ARG A 44 -5.43 23.63 -9.92
N ALA A 45 -5.71 22.89 -10.96
CA ALA A 45 -6.64 21.78 -10.86
C ALA A 45 -5.92 20.67 -10.09
N ILE A 46 -6.36 20.38 -8.87
CA ILE A 46 -6.01 19.15 -8.17
C ILE A 46 -6.80 18.05 -8.89
N LEU A 47 -6.21 17.50 -9.93
CA LEU A 47 -6.68 16.26 -10.52
C LEU A 47 -6.36 15.16 -9.50
N LEU A 48 -7.35 14.80 -8.69
CA LEU A 48 -7.34 13.55 -7.96
C LEU A 48 -7.48 12.44 -9.02
N LEU A 49 -6.37 12.09 -9.66
CA LEU A 49 -6.32 10.82 -10.38
C LEU A 49 -6.54 9.74 -9.30
N PRO A 50 -7.52 8.86 -9.46
CA PRO A 50 -7.61 7.71 -8.59
C PRO A 50 -6.27 6.98 -8.73
N SER A 51 -5.47 6.99 -7.64
CA SER A 51 -4.23 6.24 -7.60
C SER A 51 -4.61 4.78 -7.80
N ARG A 52 -4.14 4.22 -8.90
CA ARG A 52 -4.40 2.82 -9.22
C ARG A 52 -3.60 1.99 -8.22
N LEU A 53 -4.27 0.99 -7.66
CA LEU A 53 -3.57 -0.02 -6.88
C LEU A 53 -2.46 -0.61 -7.77
N GLU A 54 -1.20 -0.49 -7.34
CA GLU A 54 -0.04 -0.92 -8.13
C GLU A 54 0.53 -2.23 -7.61
N THR A 55 0.46 -2.42 -6.28
CA THR A 55 1.06 -3.58 -5.64
C THR A 55 0.15 -4.14 -4.54
N VAL A 56 -0.08 -5.44 -4.58
CA VAL A 56 -0.80 -6.20 -3.55
C VAL A 56 0.15 -7.27 -3.00
N MET A 57 0.32 -7.31 -1.67
CA MET A 57 1.05 -8.38 -1.01
C MET A 57 0.06 -9.32 -0.34
N LEU A 58 0.13 -10.59 -0.71
CA LEU A 58 -0.61 -11.67 -0.06
C LEU A 58 0.28 -12.28 1.03
N ALA A 59 -0.02 -12.00 2.28
CA ALA A 59 0.63 -12.63 3.43
C ALA A 59 -0.21 -13.84 3.86
N ILE A 60 0.24 -15.03 3.49
CA ILE A 60 -0.52 -16.28 3.67
C ILE A 60 0.07 -17.04 4.86
N ASP A 61 -0.76 -17.28 5.85
CA ASP A 61 -0.41 -18.08 7.01
C ASP A 61 -0.24 -19.56 6.59
N SER A 62 0.95 -20.06 6.79
CA SER A 62 1.32 -21.44 6.53
C SER A 62 1.72 -22.17 7.84
N SER A 63 1.16 -21.72 8.96
CA SER A 63 1.35 -22.34 10.28
C SER A 63 0.70 -23.72 10.40
N GLY A 64 1.10 -24.47 11.43
CA GLY A 64 0.56 -25.81 11.68
C GLY A 64 -0.96 -25.83 11.88
N SER A 65 -1.56 -24.76 12.43
CA SER A 65 -3.01 -24.63 12.65
C SER A 65 -3.80 -24.60 11.34
N MET A 66 -3.20 -24.16 10.23
CA MET A 66 -3.80 -24.14 8.91
C MET A 66 -4.01 -25.54 8.29
N ARG A 67 -3.48 -26.60 8.93
CA ARG A 67 -3.78 -28.00 8.56
C ARG A 67 -5.15 -28.46 9.03
N ALA A 68 -5.82 -27.68 9.86
CA ALA A 68 -7.13 -28.04 10.39
C ALA A 68 -8.15 -28.27 9.28
N ASN A 69 -9.00 -29.30 9.48
CA ASN A 69 -10.04 -29.71 8.54
C ASN A 69 -11.45 -29.37 9.07
N ASP A 70 -11.55 -28.35 9.94
CA ASP A 70 -12.83 -27.82 10.42
C ASP A 70 -13.61 -27.11 9.29
N VAL A 71 -12.90 -26.78 8.22
CA VAL A 71 -13.44 -26.30 6.96
C VAL A 71 -12.95 -27.21 5.83
N GLN A 72 -13.81 -27.47 4.85
CA GLN A 72 -13.49 -28.39 3.75
C GLN A 72 -12.86 -27.63 2.56
N PRO A 73 -11.77 -28.13 1.94
CA PRO A 73 -11.06 -29.37 2.26
C PRO A 73 -10.10 -29.23 3.47
N SER A 74 -9.45 -28.09 3.65
CA SER A 74 -8.64 -27.69 4.79
C SER A 74 -8.47 -26.17 4.81
N ARG A 75 -8.07 -25.57 5.93
CA ARG A 75 -7.85 -24.11 6.01
C ARG A 75 -6.82 -23.65 5.01
N ILE A 76 -5.70 -24.38 4.88
CA ILE A 76 -4.62 -23.98 3.95
C ILE A 76 -5.06 -24.10 2.48
N GLU A 77 -5.81 -25.14 2.12
CA GLU A 77 -6.29 -25.29 0.75
C GLU A 77 -7.33 -24.25 0.38
N LEU A 78 -8.17 -23.83 1.35
CA LEU A 78 -9.09 -22.70 1.16
C LEU A 78 -8.31 -21.37 1.01
N ALA A 79 -7.27 -21.14 1.83
CA ALA A 79 -6.44 -19.96 1.72
C ALA A 79 -5.72 -19.91 0.37
N GLN A 80 -5.16 -21.04 -0.09
CA GLN A 80 -4.53 -21.15 -1.42
C GLN A 80 -5.52 -20.91 -2.55
N SER A 81 -6.73 -21.46 -2.46
CA SER A 81 -7.79 -21.25 -3.45
C SER A 81 -8.24 -19.78 -3.50
N ALA A 82 -8.43 -19.15 -2.33
CA ALA A 82 -8.77 -17.74 -2.23
C ALA A 82 -7.64 -16.84 -2.77
N ALA A 83 -6.39 -17.17 -2.45
CA ALA A 83 -5.22 -16.44 -2.98
C ALA A 83 -5.14 -16.52 -4.50
N LYS A 84 -5.37 -17.72 -5.09
CA LYS A 84 -5.41 -17.89 -6.55
C LYS A 84 -6.55 -17.11 -7.19
N ALA A 85 -7.75 -17.10 -6.57
CA ALA A 85 -8.87 -16.31 -7.06
C ALA A 85 -8.51 -14.81 -7.07
N ILE A 86 -7.88 -14.29 -6.01
CA ILE A 86 -7.39 -12.91 -5.98
C ILE A 86 -6.38 -12.66 -7.12
N VAL A 87 -5.46 -13.60 -7.35
CA VAL A 87 -4.46 -13.49 -8.44
C VAL A 87 -5.16 -13.40 -9.80
N ASP A 88 -6.21 -14.18 -10.04
CA ASP A 88 -6.93 -14.23 -11.32
C ASP A 88 -7.83 -13.01 -11.55
N GLU A 89 -8.43 -12.46 -10.48
CA GLU A 89 -9.34 -11.32 -10.56
C GLU A 89 -8.63 -9.97 -10.70
N GLN A 90 -7.35 -9.87 -10.28
CA GLN A 90 -6.65 -8.60 -10.38
C GLN A 90 -6.32 -8.22 -11.82
N PRO A 91 -6.43 -6.92 -12.17
CA PRO A 91 -6.01 -6.42 -13.48
C PRO A 91 -4.53 -6.70 -13.75
N ALA A 92 -4.16 -6.85 -15.04
CA ALA A 92 -2.81 -7.21 -15.45
C ALA A 92 -1.71 -6.19 -15.04
N PHE A 93 -2.09 -4.94 -14.80
CA PHE A 93 -1.15 -3.89 -14.37
C PHE A 93 -0.82 -3.92 -12.87
N VAL A 94 -1.58 -4.70 -12.06
CA VAL A 94 -1.35 -4.86 -10.63
C VAL A 94 -0.29 -5.93 -10.41
N LYS A 95 0.79 -5.58 -9.72
CA LYS A 95 1.80 -6.52 -9.28
C LYS A 95 1.35 -7.19 -7.99
N LEU A 96 1.50 -8.51 -7.92
CA LEU A 96 1.25 -9.27 -6.70
C LEU A 96 2.54 -9.90 -6.20
N GLY A 97 2.70 -9.91 -4.88
CA GLY A 97 3.77 -10.64 -4.20
C GLY A 97 3.21 -11.56 -3.14
N ILE A 98 3.98 -12.56 -2.73
CA ILE A 98 3.56 -13.58 -1.77
C ILE A 98 4.57 -13.65 -0.63
N VAL A 99 4.06 -13.53 0.58
CA VAL A 99 4.79 -13.76 1.83
C VAL A 99 4.18 -14.97 2.52
N SER A 100 5.00 -15.96 2.83
CA SER A 100 4.63 -17.07 3.72
C SER A 100 4.85 -16.64 5.16
N VAL A 101 3.85 -16.86 6.00
CA VAL A 101 3.89 -16.54 7.42
C VAL A 101 3.76 -17.84 8.19
N ALA A 102 4.81 -18.17 8.94
CA ALA A 102 4.87 -19.33 9.82
C ALA A 102 5.63 -18.94 11.10
N GLY A 103 6.42 -19.81 11.67
CA GLY A 103 7.34 -19.47 12.78
C GLY A 103 8.31 -18.34 12.45
N THR A 104 8.62 -18.18 11.15
CA THR A 104 9.28 -17.03 10.55
C THR A 104 8.49 -16.57 9.34
N ALA A 105 8.61 -15.31 8.98
CA ALA A 105 8.03 -14.81 7.73
C ALA A 105 9.09 -14.79 6.63
N ALA A 106 8.71 -15.18 5.42
CA ALA A 106 9.61 -15.20 4.26
C ALA A 106 8.92 -14.68 3.01
N LEU A 107 9.63 -13.88 2.23
CA LEU A 107 9.19 -13.48 0.90
C LEU A 107 9.33 -14.68 -0.05
N VAL A 108 8.21 -15.28 -0.46
CA VAL A 108 8.20 -16.42 -1.38
C VAL A 108 8.28 -15.96 -2.82
N GLN A 109 7.52 -14.90 -3.15
CA GLN A 109 7.52 -14.31 -4.47
C GLN A 109 7.51 -12.79 -4.36
N ALA A 110 8.53 -12.15 -4.92
CA ALA A 110 8.56 -10.69 -5.05
C ALA A 110 7.43 -10.18 -5.96
N PRO A 111 6.97 -8.93 -5.79
CA PRO A 111 5.89 -8.37 -6.60
C PRO A 111 6.13 -8.52 -8.10
N THR A 112 5.26 -9.27 -8.77
CA THR A 112 5.32 -9.59 -10.20
C THR A 112 3.94 -9.53 -10.84
N ASP A 113 3.90 -9.34 -12.15
CA ASP A 113 2.71 -9.45 -13.00
C ASP A 113 2.51 -10.86 -13.58
N LYS A 114 3.50 -11.76 -13.40
CA LYS A 114 3.47 -13.14 -13.91
C LYS A 114 2.58 -14.04 -13.05
N ARG A 115 1.33 -14.23 -13.47
CA ARG A 115 0.32 -15.00 -12.72
C ARG A 115 0.71 -16.45 -12.47
N GLU A 116 1.39 -17.09 -13.42
CA GLU A 116 1.81 -18.49 -13.30
C GLU A 116 2.88 -18.68 -12.21
N ASP A 117 3.80 -17.71 -12.06
CA ASP A 117 4.81 -17.77 -11.01
C ASP A 117 4.16 -17.62 -9.63
N LEU A 118 3.16 -16.73 -9.51
CA LEU A 118 2.39 -16.54 -8.29
C LEU A 118 1.61 -17.80 -7.90
N LYS A 119 0.89 -18.43 -8.85
CA LYS A 119 0.14 -19.66 -8.59
C LYS A 119 1.05 -20.79 -8.13
N ARG A 120 2.19 -20.97 -8.80
CA ARG A 120 3.19 -21.95 -8.37
C ARG A 120 3.75 -21.68 -6.97
N ALA A 121 3.99 -20.42 -6.64
CA ALA A 121 4.44 -20.01 -5.31
C ALA A 121 3.37 -20.31 -4.23
N ILE A 122 2.08 -20.09 -4.53
CA ILE A 122 0.96 -20.42 -3.65
C ILE A 122 0.86 -21.94 -3.43
N ASP A 123 1.01 -22.74 -4.49
CA ASP A 123 0.93 -24.21 -4.40
C ASP A 123 2.06 -24.82 -3.57
N ASN A 124 3.23 -24.18 -3.58
CA ASN A 124 4.45 -24.68 -2.92
C ASN A 124 4.69 -24.03 -1.54
N LEU A 125 3.70 -23.46 -0.89
CA LEU A 125 3.85 -22.86 0.44
C LEU A 125 4.23 -23.94 1.47
N PRO A 126 5.38 -23.82 2.15
CA PRO A 126 5.82 -24.80 3.14
C PRO A 126 5.04 -24.60 4.44
N LEU A 127 4.36 -25.65 4.90
CA LEU A 127 3.73 -25.65 6.21
C LEU A 127 4.78 -25.84 7.32
N GLN A 128 4.84 -24.89 8.24
CA GLN A 128 5.82 -24.89 9.35
C GLN A 128 5.09 -24.69 10.68
N ARG A 129 5.79 -24.92 11.80
CA ARG A 129 5.25 -24.66 13.15
C ARG A 129 5.38 -23.19 13.51
N GLY A 130 4.42 -22.69 14.28
CA GLY A 130 4.35 -21.30 14.75
C GLY A 130 3.75 -20.35 13.71
N SER A 131 3.31 -19.20 14.16
CA SER A 131 2.76 -18.12 13.34
C SER A 131 3.31 -16.78 13.82
N ALA A 132 3.96 -16.03 12.93
CA ALA A 132 4.58 -14.73 13.17
C ALA A 132 3.94 -13.67 12.25
N LEU A 133 2.64 -13.38 12.47
CA LEU A 133 1.87 -12.46 11.61
C LEU A 133 2.50 -11.07 11.56
N GLY A 134 3.02 -10.56 12.68
CA GLY A 134 3.71 -9.27 12.73
C GLY A 134 4.93 -9.24 11.80
N SER A 135 5.76 -10.31 11.81
CA SER A 135 6.90 -10.43 10.87
C SER A 135 6.42 -10.47 9.42
N GLY A 136 5.29 -11.12 9.13
CA GLY A 136 4.66 -11.15 7.80
C GLY A 136 4.34 -9.75 7.29
N ILE A 137 3.77 -8.89 8.15
CA ILE A 137 3.48 -7.49 7.82
C ILE A 137 4.78 -6.73 7.51
N VAL A 138 5.82 -6.89 8.34
CA VAL A 138 7.12 -6.22 8.14
C VAL A 138 7.76 -6.61 6.82
N ILE A 139 7.81 -7.91 6.49
CA ILE A 139 8.36 -8.41 5.22
C ILE A 139 7.56 -7.91 4.03
N ALA A 140 6.22 -7.90 4.12
CA ALA A 140 5.37 -7.35 3.08
C ALA A 140 5.64 -5.85 2.85
N LEU A 141 5.72 -5.05 3.91
CA LEU A 141 6.02 -3.62 3.84
C LEU A 141 7.39 -3.35 3.22
N SER A 142 8.42 -4.07 3.64
CA SER A 142 9.78 -3.90 3.11
C SER A 142 9.87 -4.23 1.63
N SER A 143 9.12 -5.25 1.18
CA SER A 143 9.06 -5.65 -0.24
C SER A 143 8.32 -4.64 -1.12
N MET A 144 7.27 -4.01 -0.60
CA MET A 144 6.49 -3.00 -1.35
C MET A 144 7.15 -1.64 -1.33
N LEU A 145 7.79 -1.28 -0.24
CA LEU A 145 8.31 0.05 0.04
C LEU A 145 9.82 0.02 0.38
N PRO A 146 10.69 -0.39 -0.55
CA PRO A 146 12.13 -0.53 -0.27
C PRO A 146 12.78 0.80 0.13
N ASN A 147 12.20 1.91 -0.28
CA ASN A 147 12.70 3.26 0.02
C ASN A 147 12.12 3.87 1.32
N ALA A 148 11.26 3.15 2.04
CA ALA A 148 10.68 3.64 3.29
C ALA A 148 11.70 3.70 4.44
N GLY A 149 12.87 3.10 4.27
CA GLY A 149 13.93 3.06 5.29
C GLY A 149 13.57 2.19 6.50
N LEU A 150 12.75 1.15 6.28
CA LEU A 150 12.40 0.19 7.30
C LEU A 150 13.62 -0.68 7.65
N ASP A 151 13.98 -0.70 8.91
CA ASP A 151 14.99 -1.63 9.44
C ASP A 151 14.28 -2.91 9.88
N VAL A 152 14.23 -3.88 8.97
CA VAL A 152 13.49 -5.14 9.14
C VAL A 152 14.00 -5.90 10.37
N ASP A 153 15.32 -5.95 10.59
CA ASP A 153 15.91 -6.67 11.70
C ASP A 153 15.50 -6.08 13.04
N LYS A 154 15.46 -4.75 13.15
CA LYS A 154 15.00 -4.07 14.37
C LYS A 154 13.51 -4.26 14.64
N LEU A 155 12.70 -4.33 13.60
CA LEU A 155 11.26 -4.53 13.75
C LEU A 155 10.92 -5.97 14.08
N ILE A 156 11.65 -6.95 13.54
CA ILE A 156 11.40 -8.37 13.81
C ILE A 156 12.03 -8.81 15.14
N ASN A 157 13.24 -8.34 15.45
CA ASN A 157 14.02 -8.75 16.63
C ASN A 157 14.45 -7.54 17.46
N PRO A 158 13.52 -6.82 18.11
CA PRO A 158 13.86 -5.59 18.84
C PRO A 158 14.83 -5.82 20.00
N GLU A 159 14.79 -7.00 20.65
CA GLU A 159 15.72 -7.32 21.75
C GLU A 159 17.15 -7.58 21.27
N GLU A 160 17.33 -8.25 20.15
CA GLU A 160 18.64 -8.47 19.55
C GLU A 160 19.24 -7.16 19.03
N ALA A 161 18.42 -6.33 18.41
CA ALA A 161 18.80 -5.01 17.97
C ALA A 161 19.24 -4.11 19.14
N ALA A 162 18.53 -4.17 20.29
CA ALA A 162 18.93 -3.44 21.50
C ALA A 162 20.23 -3.98 22.10
N ARG A 163 20.47 -5.28 22.10
CA ARG A 163 21.74 -5.90 22.54
C ARG A 163 22.89 -5.53 21.62
N ALA A 164 22.69 -5.53 20.31
CA ALA A 164 23.69 -5.12 19.32
C ALA A 164 24.05 -3.63 19.45
N ALA A 165 23.07 -2.77 19.72
CA ALA A 165 23.30 -1.34 19.94
C ALA A 165 24.16 -1.03 21.17
N ASN A 166 24.12 -1.90 22.19
CA ASN A 166 24.91 -1.78 23.43
C ASN A 166 26.30 -2.39 23.32
N ASN A 167 26.67 -3.02 22.21
CA ASN A 167 27.98 -3.63 22.00
C ASN A 167 28.88 -2.67 21.21
N PRO A 168 29.96 -2.11 21.80
CA PRO A 168 30.82 -1.10 21.15
C PRO A 168 31.61 -1.62 19.94
N SER A 169 31.62 -2.92 19.70
CA SER A 169 32.31 -3.55 18.56
C SER A 169 31.37 -3.83 17.36
N ALA A 170 30.07 -3.59 17.46
CA ALA A 170 29.15 -3.78 16.36
C ALA A 170 29.26 -2.60 15.38
N THR A 171 29.52 -2.89 14.12
CA THR A 171 29.47 -1.92 13.02
C THR A 171 28.11 -1.22 13.07
N LYS A 172 28.09 0.11 13.23
CA LYS A 172 26.87 0.92 13.35
C LYS A 172 25.87 0.56 12.27
N PRO A 173 24.69 0.04 12.60
CA PRO A 173 23.62 -0.11 11.61
C PRO A 173 23.13 1.29 11.24
N SER A 174 23.31 1.64 9.99
CA SER A 174 22.99 2.96 9.45
C SER A 174 21.58 2.99 8.93
N SER A 175 20.55 2.97 9.80
CA SER A 175 19.27 3.59 9.43
C SER A 175 18.30 3.62 10.63
N PRO A 176 17.52 4.67 10.82
CA PRO A 176 16.48 4.69 11.85
C PRO A 176 15.37 3.70 11.48
N ALA A 177 14.97 2.87 12.44
CA ALA A 177 13.89 1.88 12.29
C ALA A 177 12.49 2.49 12.11
N THR A 178 12.36 3.78 12.29
CA THR A 178 11.09 4.51 12.15
C THR A 178 11.01 5.13 10.76
N PRO A 179 9.86 5.02 10.07
CA PRO A 179 9.69 5.68 8.79
C PRO A 179 9.93 7.18 8.92
N LYS A 180 10.73 7.73 8.01
CA LYS A 180 11.11 9.16 8.02
C LYS A 180 9.93 10.12 7.81
N VAL A 181 8.81 9.61 7.31
CA VAL A 181 7.58 10.39 7.03
C VAL A 181 6.39 9.58 7.50
N LYS A 182 5.67 10.13 8.48
CA LYS A 182 4.39 9.59 8.90
C LYS A 182 3.31 10.10 7.95
N LEU A 183 2.63 9.19 7.28
CA LEU A 183 1.52 9.48 6.37
C LEU A 183 0.18 9.34 7.10
N GLU A 184 -0.87 9.92 6.54
CA GLU A 184 -2.23 9.63 7.04
C GLU A 184 -2.58 8.16 6.80
N PRO A 185 -3.19 7.47 7.78
CA PRO A 185 -3.58 6.07 7.64
C PRO A 185 -4.44 5.84 6.38
N GLY A 186 -4.04 4.87 5.55
CA GLY A 186 -4.75 4.53 4.31
C GLY A 186 -4.57 5.53 3.16
N SER A 187 -3.68 6.52 3.29
CA SER A 187 -3.38 7.50 2.24
C SER A 187 -2.59 6.93 1.08
N ASN A 188 -1.83 5.85 1.31
CA ASN A 188 -1.16 5.14 0.24
C ASN A 188 -2.17 4.21 -0.47
N THR A 189 -2.68 4.68 -1.58
CA THR A 189 -3.67 3.94 -2.38
C THR A 189 -3.02 3.00 -3.40
N SER A 190 -1.68 3.05 -3.54
CA SER A 190 -0.93 2.23 -4.49
C SER A 190 -0.50 0.87 -3.92
N ALA A 191 -0.55 0.69 -2.59
CA ALA A 191 -0.04 -0.50 -1.92
C ALA A 191 -1.04 -1.04 -0.89
N VAL A 192 -1.25 -2.35 -0.89
CA VAL A 192 -2.19 -3.04 0.00
C VAL A 192 -1.59 -4.37 0.44
N ILE A 193 -1.81 -4.73 1.71
CA ILE A 193 -1.52 -6.07 2.23
C ILE A 193 -2.84 -6.79 2.45
N VAL A 194 -2.93 -8.05 2.00
CA VAL A 194 -4.01 -8.98 2.31
C VAL A 194 -3.42 -10.08 3.20
N LEU A 195 -3.83 -10.08 4.47
CA LEU A 195 -3.39 -11.05 5.45
C LEU A 195 -4.41 -12.19 5.52
N MET A 196 -3.97 -13.40 5.26
CA MET A 196 -4.78 -14.63 5.23
C MET A 196 -4.31 -15.55 6.36
N SER A 197 -5.10 -15.69 7.43
CA SER A 197 -4.72 -16.45 8.64
C SER A 197 -5.95 -16.95 9.38
N ASP A 198 -5.75 -17.89 10.31
CA ASP A 198 -6.76 -18.28 11.32
C ASP A 198 -6.76 -17.35 12.56
N GLY A 199 -5.96 -16.29 12.55
CA GLY A 199 -5.91 -15.27 13.59
C GLY A 199 -4.94 -15.57 14.73
N GLN A 200 -4.25 -16.71 14.74
CA GLN A 200 -3.27 -17.03 15.77
C GLN A 200 -1.90 -16.45 15.43
N SER A 201 -1.29 -15.73 16.37
CA SER A 201 0.09 -15.25 16.29
C SER A 201 0.78 -15.53 17.62
N ASN A 202 1.79 -16.37 17.60
CA ASN A 202 2.50 -16.81 18.81
C ASN A 202 4.01 -16.56 18.75
N MET A 203 4.49 -15.98 17.68
CA MET A 203 5.91 -15.69 17.44
C MET A 203 6.08 -14.31 16.79
N GLY A 204 7.31 -13.78 16.91
CA GLY A 204 7.69 -12.49 16.31
C GLY A 204 7.09 -11.26 17.04
N PRO A 205 7.17 -10.08 16.40
CA PRO A 205 6.65 -8.85 16.96
C PRO A 205 5.11 -8.84 17.03
N ASP A 206 4.57 -7.99 17.90
CA ASP A 206 3.12 -7.83 18.04
C ASP A 206 2.47 -7.40 16.72
N THR A 207 1.44 -8.15 16.31
CA THR A 207 0.77 -7.95 15.02
C THR A 207 0.08 -6.59 14.93
N ILE A 208 -0.49 -6.09 16.06
CA ILE A 208 -1.19 -4.80 16.10
C ILE A 208 -0.19 -3.66 16.02
N GLU A 209 0.97 -3.81 16.68
CA GLU A 209 2.04 -2.82 16.58
C GLU A 209 2.56 -2.70 15.15
N MET A 210 2.78 -3.84 14.48
CA MET A 210 3.22 -3.83 13.07
C MET A 210 2.14 -3.30 12.12
N ALA A 211 0.86 -3.53 12.43
CA ALA A 211 -0.24 -2.91 11.69
C ALA A 211 -0.26 -1.37 11.87
N ARG A 212 0.12 -0.86 13.04
CA ARG A 212 0.30 0.59 13.24
C ARG A 212 1.45 1.14 12.41
N VAL A 213 2.56 0.41 12.31
CA VAL A 213 3.67 0.79 11.41
C VAL A 213 3.19 0.86 9.96
N ALA A 214 2.38 -0.09 9.51
CA ALA A 214 1.77 -0.05 8.17
C ALA A 214 0.85 1.18 8.00
N ALA A 215 0.04 1.49 9.00
CA ALA A 215 -0.82 2.67 9.00
C ALA A 215 -0.03 3.97 8.93
N ASP A 216 1.09 4.07 9.67
CA ASP A 216 2.00 5.23 9.62
C ASP A 216 2.66 5.42 8.24
N LEU A 217 2.77 4.34 7.46
CA LEU A 217 3.19 4.36 6.05
C LEU A 217 2.01 4.55 5.08
N GLY A 218 0.82 4.76 5.61
CA GLY A 218 -0.41 4.92 4.82
C GLY A 218 -0.92 3.64 4.17
N VAL A 219 -0.31 2.47 4.43
CA VAL A 219 -0.68 1.18 3.82
C VAL A 219 -1.89 0.59 4.52
N ARG A 220 -2.83 0.06 3.73
CA ARG A 220 -4.01 -0.65 4.24
C ARG A 220 -3.73 -2.13 4.35
N ILE A 221 -4.23 -2.75 5.42
CA ILE A 221 -4.21 -4.18 5.62
C ILE A 221 -5.65 -4.69 5.61
N PHE A 222 -5.94 -5.64 4.74
CA PHE A 222 -7.18 -6.40 4.76
C PHE A 222 -6.90 -7.78 5.33
N THR A 223 -7.83 -8.30 6.13
CA THR A 223 -7.69 -9.61 6.75
C THR A 223 -8.78 -10.56 6.25
N ILE A 224 -8.38 -11.79 5.92
CA ILE A 224 -9.27 -12.89 5.58
C ILE A 224 -9.04 -13.99 6.61
N GLY A 225 -10.07 -14.28 7.41
CA GLY A 225 -10.01 -15.31 8.44
C GLY A 225 -10.46 -16.67 7.91
N PHE A 226 -9.76 -17.73 8.30
CA PHE A 226 -10.09 -19.12 7.98
C PHE A 226 -10.33 -19.92 9.26
N GLY A 227 -11.43 -20.61 9.35
CA GLY A 227 -11.81 -21.45 10.49
C GLY A 227 -13.27 -21.33 10.88
N THR A 228 -13.67 -22.12 11.85
CA THR A 228 -15.02 -22.07 12.43
C THR A 228 -14.98 -21.40 13.81
N PRO A 229 -16.10 -20.80 14.27
CA PRO A 229 -16.16 -20.19 15.62
C PRO A 229 -15.90 -21.19 16.75
N GLU A 230 -16.24 -22.46 16.53
CA GLU A 230 -16.06 -23.54 17.50
C GLU A 230 -14.59 -23.98 17.59
N GLY A 231 -13.79 -23.71 16.54
CA GLY A 231 -12.42 -24.17 16.42
C GLY A 231 -12.32 -25.69 16.25
N THR A 232 -11.08 -26.19 16.25
CA THR A 232 -10.84 -27.65 16.21
C THR A 232 -9.59 -27.99 16.98
N VAL A 233 -9.53 -29.24 17.47
CA VAL A 233 -8.33 -29.80 18.12
C VAL A 233 -7.49 -30.48 17.05
N LEU A 234 -6.26 -30.02 16.90
CA LEU A 234 -5.29 -30.68 16.05
C LEU A 234 -4.70 -31.89 16.80
N HIS A 235 -4.94 -33.07 16.28
CA HIS A 235 -4.25 -34.28 16.74
C HIS A 235 -2.87 -34.31 16.05
N ALA A 236 -1.81 -34.31 16.86
CA ALA A 236 -0.43 -34.37 16.43
C ALA A 236 -0.04 -35.78 15.97
#